data_096cac96a049735a39e4d5ea142a1308
#
_entry.id   096cac96a049735a39e4d5ea142a1308
#
_cell.length_a   1.000
_cell.length_b   1.000
_cell.length_c   1.000
_cell.angle_alpha   90.00
_cell.angle_beta   90.00
_cell.angle_gamma   90.00
#
_symmetry.space_group_name_H-M   'P 1'
#
loop_
_entity.id
_entity.type
_entity.pdbx_description
1 polymer ?
#
loop_
_entity_poly.entity_id
_entity_poly.type
_entity_poly.pdbx_seq_one_letter_code
_entity_poly.pdbx_strand_id
1 'polypeptide(L)' 'MEDNTKMEVKINNMEYTIVSNESEEYVQRVALLVNKKISEVKSQNSHLSTAMLAVMAAMNLA' A
#
# COMPACT_ATOMS: atom_id res chain seq x y z
N MET A 1 17.46 -15.61 -14.11
CA MET A 1 16.16 -15.33 -14.49
C MET A 1 15.28 -14.90 -13.33
N GLU A 2 14.52 -13.93 -13.58
CA GLU A 2 13.69 -13.42 -12.55
C GLU A 2 12.43 -14.19 -12.44
N ASP A 3 12.00 -14.48 -11.26
CA ASP A 3 10.75 -15.14 -11.03
C ASP A 3 9.76 -14.13 -10.54
N ASN A 4 9.36 -13.25 -11.45
CA ASN A 4 8.35 -12.28 -11.11
C ASN A 4 7.02 -12.96 -10.97
N THR A 5 6.39 -12.73 -9.84
CA THR A 5 5.12 -13.34 -9.53
C THR A 5 4.06 -12.27 -9.44
N LYS A 6 2.91 -12.55 -10.03
CA LYS A 6 1.76 -11.69 -9.89
C LYS A 6 1.08 -12.01 -8.57
N MET A 7 0.77 -10.97 -7.83
CA MET A 7 0.06 -11.15 -6.57
C MET A 7 -0.87 -9.99 -6.37
N GLU A 8 -1.94 -10.23 -5.64
CA GLU A 8 -2.94 -9.20 -5.41
C GLU A 8 -2.84 -8.69 -4.00
N VAL A 9 -2.87 -7.37 -3.87
CA VAL A 9 -2.82 -6.73 -2.57
C VAL A 9 -3.97 -5.75 -2.47
N LYS A 10 -4.48 -5.58 -1.26
CA LYS A 10 -5.57 -4.64 -1.02
C LYS A 10 -5.01 -3.44 -0.30
N ILE A 11 -5.12 -2.28 -0.93
CA ILE A 11 -4.67 -1.03 -0.36
C ILE A 11 -5.87 -0.09 -0.32
N ASN A 12 -6.23 0.36 0.87
CA ASN A 12 -7.34 1.30 1.08
C ASN A 12 -8.63 0.76 0.44
N ASN A 13 -8.89 -0.54 0.65
CA ASN A 13 -10.08 -1.23 0.15
C ASN A 13 -10.14 -1.39 -1.36
N MET A 14 -9.04 -1.14 -2.05
CA MET A 14 -8.96 -1.36 -3.48
C MET A 14 -7.91 -2.42 -3.76
N GLU A 15 -8.24 -3.31 -4.69
CA GLU A 15 -7.33 -4.40 -5.01
C GLU A 15 -6.43 -4.03 -6.17
N TYR A 16 -5.16 -4.32 -6.02
CA TYR A 16 -4.17 -4.06 -7.05
C TYR A 16 -3.41 -5.34 -7.36
N THR A 17 -3.05 -5.50 -8.62
CA THR A 17 -2.19 -6.59 -9.03
C THR A 17 -0.77 -6.06 -9.11
N ILE A 18 0.12 -6.72 -8.37
CA ILE A 18 1.52 -6.31 -8.31
C ILE A 18 2.36 -7.44 -8.89
N VAL A 19 3.32 -7.06 -9.72
CA VAL A 19 4.30 -8.01 -10.24
C VAL A 19 5.62 -7.71 -9.55
N SER A 20 6.15 -8.71 -8.86
CA SER A 20 7.32 -8.49 -8.04
C SER A 20 8.14 -9.78 -7.95
N ASN A 21 9.45 -9.62 -7.78
CA ASN A 21 10.31 -10.77 -7.50
C ASN A 21 10.51 -10.96 -6.00
N GLU A 22 9.83 -10.16 -5.19
CA GLU A 22 9.84 -10.36 -3.75
C GLU A 22 8.85 -11.44 -3.37
N SER A 23 8.98 -11.97 -2.17
CA SER A 23 8.05 -12.98 -1.71
C SER A 23 6.68 -12.37 -1.47
N GLU A 24 5.64 -13.20 -1.61
CA GLU A 24 4.29 -12.72 -1.35
C GLU A 24 4.14 -12.28 0.10
N GLU A 25 4.77 -13.02 1.01
CA GLU A 25 4.70 -12.67 2.41
C GLU A 25 5.27 -11.28 2.66
N TYR A 26 6.40 -10.96 2.01
CA TYR A 26 7.01 -9.65 2.16
C TYR A 26 6.10 -8.57 1.61
N VAL A 27 5.55 -8.79 0.42
CA VAL A 27 4.69 -7.80 -0.20
C VAL A 27 3.43 -7.55 0.63
N GLN A 28 2.84 -8.63 1.16
CA GLN A 28 1.65 -8.46 1.99
C GLN A 28 1.96 -7.73 3.29
N ARG A 29 3.15 -7.95 3.84
CA ARG A 29 3.56 -7.23 5.05
C ARG A 29 3.73 -5.75 4.78
N VAL A 30 4.32 -5.41 3.62
CA VAL A 30 4.45 -4.01 3.24
C VAL A 30 3.08 -3.40 3.01
N ALA A 31 2.16 -4.15 2.41
CA ALA A 31 0.81 -3.66 2.18
C ALA A 31 0.11 -3.32 3.50
N LEU A 32 0.31 -4.16 4.52
CA LEU A 32 -0.26 -3.87 5.83
C LEU A 32 0.29 -2.58 6.41
N LEU A 33 1.59 -2.36 6.24
CA LEU A 33 2.21 -1.14 6.73
C LEU A 33 1.65 0.08 6.01
N VAL A 34 1.50 -0.01 4.69
CA VAL A 34 0.95 1.09 3.91
C VAL A 34 -0.48 1.37 4.34
N ASN A 35 -1.29 0.33 4.53
CA ASN A 35 -2.67 0.50 4.96
C ASN A 35 -2.75 1.17 6.33
N LYS A 36 -1.84 0.81 7.21
CA LYS A 36 -1.80 1.43 8.52
C LYS A 36 -1.51 2.92 8.41
N LYS A 37 -0.56 3.29 7.56
CA LYS A 37 -0.21 4.69 7.39
C LYS A 37 -1.34 5.48 6.73
N ILE A 38 -2.01 4.87 5.76
CA ILE A 38 -3.14 5.53 5.13
C ILE A 38 -4.25 5.76 6.16
N SER A 39 -4.48 4.77 7.01
CA SER A 39 -5.51 4.89 8.05
C SER A 39 -5.18 6.00 9.02
N GLU A 40 -3.90 6.11 9.41
CA GLU A 40 -3.48 7.16 10.34
C GLU A 40 -3.67 8.54 9.73
N VAL A 41 -3.27 8.69 8.47
CA VAL A 41 -3.40 9.98 7.79
C VAL A 41 -4.88 10.31 7.62
N LYS A 42 -5.70 9.32 7.29
CA LYS A 42 -7.11 9.53 7.06
C LYS A 42 -7.82 9.99 8.34
N SER A 43 -7.43 9.45 9.48
CA SER A 43 -8.06 9.84 10.73
C SER A 43 -7.76 11.29 11.09
N GLN A 44 -6.64 11.82 10.62
CA GLN A 44 -6.27 13.21 10.88
C GLN A 44 -6.74 14.14 9.78
N ASN A 45 -7.01 13.62 8.58
CA ASN A 45 -7.31 14.43 7.41
C ASN A 45 -8.44 13.78 6.61
N SER A 46 -9.61 13.63 7.25
CA SER A 46 -10.70 12.87 6.65
C SER A 46 -11.24 13.51 5.38
N HIS A 47 -10.90 14.77 5.12
CA HIS A 47 -11.39 15.48 3.95
C HIS A 47 -10.53 15.25 2.70
N LEU A 48 -9.42 14.54 2.83
CA LEU A 48 -8.52 14.34 1.71
C LEU A 48 -9.02 13.24 0.78
N SER A 49 -8.71 13.39 -0.50
CA SER A 49 -9.01 12.36 -1.48
C SER A 49 -8.11 11.14 -1.26
N THR A 50 -8.54 10.02 -1.82
CA THR A 50 -7.75 8.80 -1.72
C THR A 50 -6.35 9.00 -2.29
N ALA A 51 -6.25 9.70 -3.42
CA ALA A 51 -4.94 9.92 -4.03
C ALA A 51 -4.04 10.73 -3.11
N MET A 52 -4.58 11.77 -2.49
CA MET A 52 -3.78 12.59 -1.59
C MET A 52 -3.40 11.82 -0.33
N LEU A 53 -4.30 10.98 0.18
CA LEU A 53 -3.98 10.13 1.32
C LEU A 53 -2.79 9.23 1.01
N ALA A 54 -2.78 8.66 -0.19
CA ALA A 54 -1.69 7.80 -0.60
C ALA A 54 -0.37 8.54 -0.67
N VAL A 55 -0.41 9.77 -1.19
CA VAL A 55 0.80 10.58 -1.30
C VAL A 55 1.34 10.90 0.10
N MET A 56 0.47 11.31 1.00
CA MET A 56 0.90 11.67 2.35
C MET A 56 1.40 10.45 3.11
N ALA A 57 0.75 9.31 2.92
CA ALA A 57 1.21 8.09 3.57
C ALA A 57 2.59 7.69 3.06
N ALA A 58 2.82 7.83 1.76
CA ALA A 58 4.11 7.51 1.18
C ALA A 58 5.20 8.43 1.75
N MET A 59 4.89 9.70 1.91
CA MET A 59 5.85 10.63 2.49
C MET A 59 6.16 10.30 3.92
N ASN A 60 5.19 9.81 4.66
CA ASN A 60 5.41 9.43 6.05
C ASN A 60 6.30 8.19 6.18
N LEU A 61 6.31 7.35 5.16
CA LEU A 61 7.12 6.15 5.18
C LEU A 61 8.55 6.39 4.73
N ALA A 62 8.79 7.49 4.07
CA ALA A 62 10.11 7.80 3.50
C ALA A 62 11.13 8.23 4.56
#